data_375db534bb7ca8debfc32ced64968fbf
#
_entry.id   375db534bb7ca8debfc32ced64968fbf
#
_cell.length_a   1.000
_cell.length_b   1.000
_cell.length_c   1.000
_cell.angle_alpha   90.00
_cell.angle_beta   90.00
_cell.angle_gamma   90.00
#
_symmetry.space_group_name_H-M   'P 1'
#
loop_
_entity.id
_entity.type
_entity.pdbx_description
1 polymer ?
#
loop_
_entity_poly.entity_id
_entity_poly.type
_entity_poly.pdbx_seq_one_letter_code
_entity_poly.pdbx_strand_id
1 'polypeptide(L)'
;IPKAVRGTNELFKTGLRVPSDEALVYWVKRFDKYNITHSGIYEQFGRKVIDFQDFDEQLYQLVSDEADTGVAPGIPWQKGPVPNEYGIRGLGPIFVRIADFNFYRQVLETVLGFRHADSVGETHLFEVGEGGNGGRMIVEHNATLGQAQQGFGSVHHMAFRVKDRKELEEWIAHMGSYRFPISGY
;
A
#
# COMPACT_ATOMS: atom_id res chain seq x y z
N ILE A 1 -24.18 -2.46 -5.44
CA ILE A 1 -23.25 -2.13 -4.34
C ILE A 1 -23.18 -0.60 -4.27
N PRO A 2 -23.38 0.05 -3.12
CA PRO A 2 -23.26 1.49 -2.99
C PRO A 2 -21.80 1.94 -3.15
N LYS A 3 -21.59 3.24 -3.36
CA LYS A 3 -20.26 3.87 -3.32
C LYS A 3 -19.69 3.76 -1.91
N ALA A 4 -18.40 3.54 -1.78
CA ALA A 4 -17.71 3.52 -0.50
C ALA A 4 -17.80 4.88 0.21
N VAL A 5 -17.89 4.85 1.54
CA VAL A 5 -17.78 6.04 2.38
C VAL A 5 -16.41 5.99 3.06
N ARG A 6 -15.58 6.99 2.77
CA ARG A 6 -14.25 7.13 3.38
C ARG A 6 -14.38 7.45 4.87
N GLY A 7 -13.45 6.90 5.65
CA GLY A 7 -13.45 7.10 7.09
C GLY A 7 -12.24 6.50 7.76
N THR A 8 -12.40 6.10 9.01
CA THR A 8 -11.38 5.37 9.76
C THR A 8 -11.59 3.85 9.66
N ASN A 9 -10.56 3.08 9.99
CA ASN A 9 -10.48 1.61 9.90
C ASN A 9 -10.71 1.09 8.46
N GLU A 10 -9.98 1.68 7.50
CA GLU A 10 -10.02 1.30 6.09
C GLU A 10 -8.62 1.14 5.48
N LEU A 11 -8.53 0.32 4.44
CA LEU A 11 -7.45 0.36 3.45
C LEU A 11 -7.83 1.45 2.44
N PHE A 12 -7.20 2.62 2.50
CA PHE A 12 -7.73 3.76 1.73
C PHE A 12 -6.97 4.07 0.45
N LYS A 13 -5.71 3.58 0.32
CA LYS A 13 -4.90 3.83 -0.87
C LYS A 13 -3.97 2.65 -1.14
N THR A 14 -3.71 2.36 -2.42
CA THR A 14 -2.82 1.29 -2.87
C THR A 14 -1.60 1.87 -3.57
N GLY A 15 -0.40 1.50 -3.10
CA GLY A 15 0.86 1.83 -3.77
C GLY A 15 1.15 0.89 -4.94
N LEU A 16 1.74 1.45 -5.99
CA LEU A 16 2.19 0.75 -7.19
C LEU A 16 3.63 1.19 -7.48
N ARG A 17 4.50 0.24 -7.74
CA ARG A 17 5.94 0.48 -7.93
C ARG A 17 6.26 0.78 -9.39
N VAL A 18 7.07 1.80 -9.62
CA VAL A 18 7.65 2.11 -10.93
C VAL A 18 9.18 2.13 -10.82
N PRO A 19 9.92 1.89 -11.93
CA PRO A 19 11.36 1.62 -11.85
C PRO A 19 12.21 2.79 -11.37
N SER A 20 11.81 4.04 -11.64
CA SER A 20 12.68 5.21 -11.44
C SER A 20 11.89 6.50 -11.29
N ASP A 21 12.59 7.55 -10.89
CA ASP A 21 12.06 8.92 -10.87
C ASP A 21 11.67 9.39 -12.27
N GLU A 22 12.41 8.98 -13.30
CA GLU A 22 12.07 9.27 -14.69
C GLU A 22 10.73 8.62 -15.09
N ALA A 23 10.45 7.42 -14.59
CA ALA A 23 9.16 6.78 -14.80
C ALA A 23 8.01 7.61 -14.21
N LEU A 24 8.20 8.25 -13.06
CA LEU A 24 7.20 9.17 -12.50
C LEU A 24 6.96 10.37 -13.44
N VAL A 25 8.01 10.94 -14.03
CA VAL A 25 7.88 12.04 -15.03
C VAL A 25 7.07 11.58 -16.26
N TYR A 26 7.30 10.35 -16.73
CA TYR A 26 6.50 9.77 -17.79
C TYR A 26 5.01 9.66 -17.39
N TRP A 27 4.74 9.19 -16.17
CA TRP A 27 3.38 9.02 -15.67
C TRP A 27 2.64 10.35 -15.47
N VAL A 28 3.30 11.42 -15.02
CA VAL A 28 2.70 12.77 -14.99
C VAL A 28 2.20 13.16 -16.37
N LYS A 29 3.07 13.09 -17.39
CA LYS A 29 2.69 13.43 -18.79
C LYS A 29 1.54 12.56 -19.29
N ARG A 30 1.51 11.30 -18.89
CA ARG A 30 0.45 10.37 -19.27
C ARG A 30 -0.87 10.72 -18.58
N PHE A 31 -0.86 11.05 -17.30
CA PHE A 31 -2.03 11.49 -16.55
C PHE A 31 -2.61 12.78 -17.12
N ASP A 32 -1.77 13.77 -17.42
CA ASP A 32 -2.17 15.01 -18.06
C ASP A 32 -2.85 14.73 -19.42
N LYS A 33 -2.24 13.88 -20.25
CA LYS A 33 -2.78 13.49 -21.56
C LYS A 33 -4.20 12.90 -21.49
N TYR A 34 -4.49 12.15 -20.44
CA TYR A 34 -5.78 11.46 -20.25
C TYR A 34 -6.69 12.16 -19.25
N ASN A 35 -6.35 13.37 -18.79
CA ASN A 35 -7.09 14.15 -17.80
C ASN A 35 -7.35 13.37 -16.50
N ILE A 36 -6.37 12.60 -16.05
CA ILE A 36 -6.40 11.90 -14.76
C ILE A 36 -5.94 12.86 -13.67
N THR A 37 -6.76 13.04 -12.65
CA THR A 37 -6.41 13.86 -11.48
C THR A 37 -5.25 13.25 -10.71
N HIS A 38 -4.20 14.03 -10.47
CA HIS A 38 -3.01 13.59 -9.73
C HIS A 38 -2.36 14.75 -8.95
N SER A 39 -1.51 14.41 -7.99
CA SER A 39 -0.82 15.38 -7.10
C SER A 39 0.37 16.10 -7.75
N GLY A 40 0.88 15.62 -8.88
CA GLY A 40 2.26 15.88 -9.27
C GLY A 40 3.24 15.03 -8.46
N ILE A 41 4.56 15.20 -8.74
CA ILE A 41 5.63 14.47 -8.03
C ILE A 41 5.92 15.19 -6.71
N TYR A 42 5.97 14.43 -5.61
CA TYR A 42 6.41 14.91 -4.30
C TYR A 42 7.22 13.84 -3.58
N GLU A 43 7.77 14.17 -2.41
CA GLU A 43 8.54 13.24 -1.59
C GLU A 43 7.74 12.79 -0.36
N GLN A 44 7.72 11.49 -0.10
CA GLN A 44 7.15 10.89 1.10
C GLN A 44 8.05 9.76 1.63
N PHE A 45 8.45 9.84 2.88
CA PHE A 45 9.34 8.87 3.53
C PHE A 45 10.57 8.51 2.66
N GLY A 46 11.25 9.55 2.13
CA GLY A 46 12.46 9.39 1.32
C GLY A 46 12.24 8.76 -0.05
N ARG A 47 11.02 8.76 -0.58
CA ARG A 47 10.69 8.28 -1.93
C ARG A 47 9.92 9.33 -2.71
N LYS A 48 10.24 9.49 -4.00
CA LYS A 48 9.39 10.28 -4.90
C LYS A 48 8.16 9.48 -5.26
N VAL A 49 7.02 10.16 -5.24
CA VAL A 49 5.70 9.55 -5.39
C VAL A 49 4.76 10.47 -6.18
N ILE A 50 3.67 9.88 -6.70
CA ILE A 50 2.53 10.59 -7.29
C ILE A 50 1.26 9.94 -6.76
N ASP A 51 0.36 10.71 -6.16
CA ASP A 51 -0.99 10.26 -5.84
C ASP A 51 -1.91 10.52 -7.03
N PHE A 52 -2.81 9.58 -7.29
CA PHE A 52 -3.86 9.70 -8.30
C PHE A 52 -5.08 8.88 -7.92
N GLN A 53 -6.16 9.01 -8.68
CA GLN A 53 -7.38 8.23 -8.46
C GLN A 53 -7.95 7.73 -9.79
N ASP A 54 -8.69 6.62 -9.72
CA ASP A 54 -9.44 6.10 -10.85
C ASP A 54 -10.85 6.70 -10.94
N PHE A 55 -11.66 6.17 -11.86
CA PHE A 55 -13.03 6.66 -12.12
C PHE A 55 -14.02 6.41 -10.96
N ASP A 56 -13.73 5.42 -10.12
CA ASP A 56 -14.50 5.09 -8.93
C ASP A 56 -13.98 5.82 -7.68
N GLU A 57 -13.01 6.75 -7.89
CA GLU A 57 -12.32 7.50 -6.83
C GLU A 57 -11.49 6.63 -5.90
N GLN A 58 -11.12 5.40 -6.33
CA GLN A 58 -10.14 4.61 -5.62
C GLN A 58 -8.77 5.31 -5.68
N LEU A 59 -8.15 5.49 -4.50
CA LEU A 59 -6.88 6.18 -4.39
C LEU A 59 -5.70 5.24 -4.65
N TYR A 60 -4.74 5.74 -5.41
CA TYR A 60 -3.49 5.06 -5.73
C TYR A 60 -2.29 5.99 -5.52
N GLN A 61 -1.12 5.38 -5.35
CA GLN A 61 0.15 6.09 -5.37
C GLN A 61 1.15 5.34 -6.26
N LEU A 62 1.77 6.04 -7.20
CA LEU A 62 3.01 5.54 -7.82
C LEU A 62 4.18 5.88 -6.93
N VAL A 63 5.07 4.93 -6.69
CA VAL A 63 6.30 5.10 -5.92
C VAL A 63 7.51 4.68 -6.73
N SER A 64 8.54 5.51 -6.73
CA SER A 64 9.82 5.23 -7.41
C SER A 64 10.63 4.18 -6.66
N ASP A 65 11.15 3.20 -7.42
CA ASP A 65 12.08 2.18 -6.92
C ASP A 65 13.56 2.60 -7.09
N GLU A 66 13.87 3.80 -7.58
CA GLU A 66 15.24 4.20 -7.92
C GLU A 66 16.24 4.00 -6.77
N ALA A 67 15.83 4.29 -5.55
CA ALA A 67 16.63 4.09 -4.34
C ALA A 67 16.13 2.93 -3.47
N ASP A 68 15.34 2.00 -4.02
CA ASP A 68 14.78 0.91 -3.23
C ASP A 68 15.75 -0.27 -3.11
N THR A 69 15.92 -0.78 -1.87
CA THR A 69 16.87 -1.85 -1.56
C THR A 69 16.21 -3.06 -0.87
N GLY A 70 14.90 -3.02 -0.69
CA GLY A 70 14.16 -4.08 -0.01
C GLY A 70 13.65 -5.16 -0.96
N VAL A 71 12.41 -5.59 -0.74
CA VAL A 71 11.75 -6.63 -1.54
C VAL A 71 11.88 -6.35 -3.03
N ALA A 72 12.42 -7.32 -3.79
CA ALA A 72 12.66 -7.16 -5.22
C ALA A 72 11.36 -6.86 -5.99
N PRO A 73 11.39 -5.96 -6.99
CA PRO A 73 10.24 -5.69 -7.83
C PRO A 73 9.93 -6.85 -8.78
N GLY A 74 8.68 -6.88 -9.27
CA GLY A 74 8.27 -7.78 -10.34
C GLY A 74 8.66 -7.30 -11.73
N ILE A 75 8.10 -7.97 -12.74
CA ILE A 75 8.28 -7.65 -14.16
C ILE A 75 7.04 -6.88 -14.63
N PRO A 76 7.20 -5.75 -15.34
CA PRO A 76 6.06 -4.99 -15.85
C PRO A 76 5.32 -5.78 -16.94
N TRP A 77 4.05 -5.46 -17.13
CA TRP A 77 3.27 -6.04 -18.21
C TRP A 77 3.74 -5.55 -19.58
N GLN A 78 4.40 -6.43 -20.31
CA GLN A 78 5.10 -6.10 -21.57
C GLN A 78 4.20 -5.97 -22.79
N LYS A 79 2.92 -6.32 -22.69
CA LYS A 79 1.93 -6.24 -23.80
C LYS A 79 1.03 -5.01 -23.71
N GLY A 80 1.30 -4.10 -22.77
CA GLY A 80 0.53 -2.88 -22.55
C GLY A 80 1.00 -1.69 -23.38
N PRO A 81 0.26 -0.59 -23.32
CA PRO A 81 0.61 0.64 -24.03
C PRO A 81 1.69 1.48 -23.32
N VAL A 82 2.16 1.05 -22.15
CA VAL A 82 3.22 1.72 -21.38
C VAL A 82 4.55 1.05 -21.72
N PRO A 83 5.59 1.82 -22.09
CA PRO A 83 6.93 1.27 -22.30
C PRO A 83 7.43 0.55 -21.05
N ASN A 84 8.14 -0.57 -21.23
CA ASN A 84 8.59 -1.42 -20.13
C ASN A 84 9.46 -0.68 -19.09
N GLU A 85 10.28 0.26 -19.56
CA GLU A 85 11.14 1.11 -18.74
C GLU A 85 10.37 2.06 -17.81
N TYR A 86 9.07 2.26 -18.03
CA TYR A 86 8.19 3.07 -17.19
C TYR A 86 7.06 2.25 -16.57
N GLY A 87 7.02 0.95 -16.84
CA GLY A 87 5.92 0.07 -16.45
C GLY A 87 5.81 -0.15 -14.94
N ILE A 88 4.58 -0.39 -14.48
CA ILE A 88 4.32 -0.79 -13.09
C ILE A 88 4.92 -2.18 -12.85
N ARG A 89 5.72 -2.32 -11.78
CA ARG A 89 6.46 -3.54 -11.43
C ARG A 89 5.84 -4.35 -10.29
N GLY A 90 4.72 -3.92 -9.76
CA GLY A 90 4.01 -4.62 -8.68
C GLY A 90 3.38 -3.69 -7.67
N LEU A 91 2.86 -4.29 -6.60
CA LEU A 91 2.31 -3.54 -5.47
C LEU A 91 3.44 -2.89 -4.67
N GLY A 92 3.18 -1.66 -4.24
CA GLY A 92 4.02 -0.88 -3.36
C GLY A 92 3.42 -0.77 -1.96
N PRO A 93 3.62 0.36 -1.26
CA PRO A 93 3.05 0.57 0.06
C PRO A 93 1.53 0.40 0.07
N ILE A 94 1.01 -0.24 1.10
CA ILE A 94 -0.42 -0.19 1.41
C ILE A 94 -0.69 0.90 2.43
N PHE A 95 -1.77 1.64 2.26
CA PHE A 95 -2.14 2.73 3.14
C PHE A 95 -3.38 2.38 3.94
N VAL A 96 -3.26 2.49 5.24
CA VAL A 96 -4.31 2.16 6.21
C VAL A 96 -4.62 3.39 7.05
N ARG A 97 -5.89 3.71 7.23
CA ARG A 97 -6.33 4.73 8.17
C ARG A 97 -7.01 4.06 9.35
N ILE A 98 -6.65 4.44 10.56
CA ILE A 98 -7.10 3.77 11.79
C ILE A 98 -7.45 4.78 12.88
N ALA A 99 -8.38 4.40 13.77
CA ALA A 99 -8.79 5.20 14.92
C ALA A 99 -7.95 4.94 16.17
N ASP A 100 -7.54 3.68 16.41
CA ASP A 100 -6.72 3.29 17.56
C ASP A 100 -5.32 2.89 17.09
N PHE A 101 -4.43 3.88 17.09
CA PHE A 101 -3.05 3.67 16.65
C PHE A 101 -2.28 2.73 17.57
N ASN A 102 -2.46 2.84 18.89
CA ASN A 102 -1.68 2.04 19.84
C ASN A 102 -1.99 0.56 19.70
N PHE A 103 -3.27 0.21 19.62
CA PHE A 103 -3.69 -1.18 19.40
C PHE A 103 -3.20 -1.68 18.05
N TYR A 104 -3.38 -0.90 16.96
CA TYR A 104 -2.96 -1.31 15.62
C TYR A 104 -1.45 -1.51 15.52
N ARG A 105 -0.66 -0.60 16.08
CA ARG A 105 0.80 -0.72 16.18
C ARG A 105 1.21 -1.99 16.91
N GLN A 106 0.59 -2.29 18.06
CA GLN A 106 0.87 -3.52 18.81
C GLN A 106 0.61 -4.77 17.96
N VAL A 107 -0.49 -4.82 17.19
CA VAL A 107 -0.77 -5.93 16.27
C VAL A 107 0.29 -6.02 15.19
N LEU A 108 0.64 -4.91 14.55
CA LEU A 108 1.67 -4.89 13.51
C LEU A 108 3.02 -5.41 14.03
N GLU A 109 3.49 -4.88 15.16
CA GLU A 109 4.82 -5.20 15.69
C GLU A 109 4.88 -6.59 16.34
N THR A 110 3.87 -6.95 17.14
CA THR A 110 3.91 -8.18 17.95
C THR A 110 3.40 -9.40 17.16
N VAL A 111 2.39 -9.22 16.33
CA VAL A 111 1.74 -10.35 15.66
C VAL A 111 2.25 -10.51 14.23
N LEU A 112 2.33 -9.42 13.46
CA LEU A 112 2.66 -9.46 12.04
C LEU A 112 4.15 -9.21 11.74
N GLY A 113 4.97 -8.91 12.77
CA GLY A 113 6.42 -8.76 12.62
C GLY A 113 6.86 -7.51 11.87
N PHE A 114 6.00 -6.49 11.78
CA PHE A 114 6.39 -5.20 11.24
C PHE A 114 7.32 -4.45 12.19
N ARG A 115 8.11 -3.55 11.65
CA ARG A 115 8.95 -2.61 12.39
C ARG A 115 8.51 -1.19 12.08
N HIS A 116 8.30 -0.37 13.10
CA HIS A 116 8.10 1.07 12.91
C HIS A 116 9.41 1.68 12.39
N ALA A 117 9.37 2.34 11.25
CA ALA A 117 10.55 2.86 10.57
C ALA A 117 10.66 4.39 10.65
N ASP A 118 9.55 5.13 10.51
CA ASP A 118 9.55 6.58 10.48
C ASP A 118 8.15 7.14 10.79
N SER A 119 8.04 8.45 11.04
CA SER A 119 6.75 9.12 11.19
C SER A 119 6.82 10.60 10.82
N VAL A 120 5.74 11.11 10.23
CA VAL A 120 5.53 12.54 9.96
C VAL A 120 4.13 12.91 10.43
N GLY A 121 4.03 13.66 11.52
CA GLY A 121 2.75 13.95 12.17
C GLY A 121 2.03 12.66 12.59
N GLU A 122 0.78 12.51 12.19
CA GLU A 122 -0.05 11.32 12.47
C GLU A 122 0.09 10.23 11.40
N THR A 123 1.08 10.32 10.52
CA THR A 123 1.36 9.32 9.50
C THR A 123 2.64 8.57 9.82
N HIS A 124 2.54 7.25 9.90
CA HIS A 124 3.60 6.35 10.36
C HIS A 124 3.97 5.34 9.28
N LEU A 125 5.28 5.15 9.07
CA LEU A 125 5.81 4.13 8.17
C LEU A 125 6.18 2.89 8.96
N PHE A 126 5.68 1.75 8.50
CA PHE A 126 6.08 0.42 8.96
C PHE A 126 6.67 -0.38 7.82
N GLU A 127 7.64 -1.24 8.14
CA GLU A 127 8.27 -2.16 7.19
C GLU A 127 8.25 -3.59 7.72
N VAL A 128 8.08 -4.56 6.82
CA VAL A 128 8.11 -6.00 7.12
C VAL A 128 9.10 -6.73 6.22
N GLY A 129 9.67 -7.82 6.71
CA GLY A 129 10.65 -8.62 5.98
C GLY A 129 11.88 -7.80 5.61
N GLU A 130 12.24 -7.82 4.32
CA GLU A 130 13.37 -7.07 3.77
C GLU A 130 13.10 -5.56 3.66
N GLY A 131 11.86 -5.12 3.92
CA GLY A 131 11.46 -3.72 3.80
C GLY A 131 11.40 -3.25 2.34
N GLY A 132 11.65 -1.95 2.13
CA GLY A 132 11.54 -1.31 0.84
C GLY A 132 10.09 -1.15 0.36
N ASN A 133 9.90 -0.63 -0.85
CA ASN A 133 8.57 -0.29 -1.35
C ASN A 133 7.58 -1.48 -1.38
N GLY A 134 8.08 -2.71 -1.57
CA GLY A 134 7.26 -3.92 -1.55
C GLY A 134 6.94 -4.47 -0.16
N GLY A 135 7.57 -3.94 0.90
CA GLY A 135 7.38 -4.35 2.29
C GLY A 135 6.88 -3.23 3.20
N ARG A 136 6.32 -2.15 2.65
CA ARG A 136 5.89 -0.96 3.40
C ARG A 136 4.39 -0.93 3.66
N MET A 137 4.04 -0.50 4.86
CA MET A 137 2.68 -0.07 5.22
C MET A 137 2.75 1.36 5.77
N ILE A 138 1.88 2.23 5.26
CA ILE A 138 1.74 3.60 5.76
C ILE A 138 0.43 3.70 6.51
N VAL A 139 0.52 3.99 7.79
CA VAL A 139 -0.61 4.06 8.71
C VAL A 139 -0.91 5.50 9.06
N GLU A 140 -2.08 5.99 8.70
CA GLU A 140 -2.61 7.29 9.10
C GLU A 140 -3.49 7.12 10.35
N HIS A 141 -3.11 7.75 11.45
CA HIS A 141 -3.95 7.81 12.65
C HIS A 141 -4.94 8.95 12.51
N ASN A 142 -6.23 8.61 12.56
CA ASN A 142 -7.29 9.62 12.56
C ASN A 142 -8.51 9.11 13.36
N ALA A 143 -8.59 9.54 14.60
CA ALA A 143 -9.67 9.17 15.51
C ALA A 143 -10.92 10.04 15.36
N THR A 144 -10.88 11.11 14.54
CA THR A 144 -11.99 12.06 14.42
C THR A 144 -12.97 11.74 13.29
N LEU A 145 -12.54 10.91 12.34
CA LEU A 145 -13.39 10.46 11.24
C LEU A 145 -14.39 9.40 11.70
N GLY A 146 -15.56 9.38 11.07
CA GLY A 146 -16.50 8.28 11.22
C GLY A 146 -15.97 6.96 10.65
N GLN A 147 -16.58 5.83 11.03
CA GLN A 147 -16.25 4.51 10.49
C GLN A 147 -16.43 4.47 8.96
N ALA A 148 -15.43 3.99 8.24
CA ALA A 148 -15.55 3.76 6.81
C ALA A 148 -16.60 2.71 6.46
N GLN A 149 -17.23 2.83 5.29
CA GLN A 149 -18.18 1.84 4.78
C GLN A 149 -17.69 1.30 3.45
N GLN A 150 -17.61 -0.01 3.35
CA GLN A 150 -17.20 -0.72 2.14
C GLN A 150 -18.18 -0.49 0.98
N GLY A 151 -17.63 -0.34 -0.22
CA GLY A 151 -18.40 -0.15 -1.44
C GLY A 151 -17.51 -0.11 -2.68
N PHE A 152 -18.04 0.28 -3.84
CA PHE A 152 -17.17 0.48 -5.01
C PHE A 152 -16.26 1.71 -4.78
N GLY A 153 -15.06 1.66 -5.32
CA GLY A 153 -14.00 2.66 -5.09
C GLY A 153 -13.28 2.48 -3.74
N SER A 154 -13.41 1.31 -3.07
CA SER A 154 -12.63 0.99 -1.86
C SER A 154 -11.85 -0.31 -1.99
N VAL A 155 -10.75 -0.41 -1.24
CA VAL A 155 -9.97 -1.66 -1.11
C VAL A 155 -10.65 -2.55 -0.09
N HIS A 156 -11.02 -3.78 -0.49
CA HIS A 156 -11.71 -4.72 0.40
C HIS A 156 -10.74 -5.39 1.39
N HIS A 157 -9.60 -5.87 0.91
CA HIS A 157 -8.60 -6.56 1.74
C HIS A 157 -7.21 -6.43 1.13
N MET A 158 -6.19 -6.70 1.93
CA MET A 158 -4.82 -6.93 1.49
C MET A 158 -4.43 -8.38 1.81
N ALA A 159 -3.58 -8.97 0.97
CA ALA A 159 -3.02 -10.29 1.18
C ALA A 159 -1.51 -10.21 1.33
N PHE A 160 -0.98 -10.86 2.36
CA PHE A 160 0.45 -11.04 2.53
C PHE A 160 0.93 -12.27 1.76
N ARG A 161 2.03 -12.10 1.04
CA ARG A 161 2.64 -13.21 0.32
C ARG A 161 3.49 -14.05 1.26
N VAL A 162 3.25 -15.34 1.26
CA VAL A 162 4.10 -16.35 1.91
C VAL A 162 4.84 -17.17 0.86
N LYS A 163 5.94 -17.80 1.23
CA LYS A 163 6.82 -18.53 0.33
C LYS A 163 6.17 -19.81 -0.22
N ASP A 164 5.58 -20.57 0.67
CA ASP A 164 5.02 -21.87 0.35
C ASP A 164 3.89 -22.25 1.34
N ARG A 165 3.31 -23.46 1.13
CA ARG A 165 2.24 -23.98 1.97
C ARG A 165 2.67 -24.18 3.43
N LYS A 166 3.91 -24.58 3.68
CA LYS A 166 4.40 -24.82 5.03
C LYS A 166 4.42 -23.50 5.82
N GLU A 167 4.93 -22.44 5.22
CA GLU A 167 4.92 -21.11 5.83
C GLU A 167 3.48 -20.62 6.07
N LEU A 168 2.55 -20.89 5.15
CA LEU A 168 1.13 -20.58 5.36
C LEU A 168 0.56 -21.29 6.58
N GLU A 169 0.86 -22.58 6.76
CA GLU A 169 0.42 -23.39 7.92
C GLU A 169 1.02 -22.85 9.23
N GLU A 170 2.29 -22.42 9.20
CA GLU A 170 2.96 -21.79 10.33
C GLU A 170 2.27 -20.46 10.71
N TRP A 171 1.91 -19.63 9.72
CA TRP A 171 1.16 -18.39 9.94
C TRP A 171 -0.25 -18.64 10.48
N ILE A 172 -0.96 -19.66 10.00
CA ILE A 172 -2.28 -20.04 10.54
C ILE A 172 -2.16 -20.41 12.02
N ALA A 173 -1.17 -21.24 12.39
CA ALA A 173 -0.93 -21.60 13.78
C ALA A 173 -0.55 -20.39 14.64
N HIS A 174 0.31 -19.51 14.11
CA HIS A 174 0.73 -18.29 14.79
C HIS A 174 -0.46 -17.34 15.06
N MET A 175 -1.28 -17.06 14.06
CA MET A 175 -2.48 -16.23 14.21
C MET A 175 -3.49 -16.85 15.20
N GLY A 176 -3.64 -18.18 15.17
CA GLY A 176 -4.49 -18.93 16.11
C GLY A 176 -4.02 -18.80 17.56
N SER A 177 -2.71 -18.71 17.81
CA SER A 177 -2.17 -18.52 19.16
C SER A 177 -2.58 -17.18 19.80
N TYR A 178 -2.85 -16.16 18.97
CA TYR A 178 -3.39 -14.87 19.39
C TYR A 178 -4.93 -14.81 19.37
N ARG A 179 -5.60 -15.93 19.08
CA ARG A 179 -7.07 -16.04 18.97
C ARG A 179 -7.69 -15.13 17.91
N PHE A 180 -6.95 -14.76 16.86
CA PHE A 180 -7.53 -14.07 15.74
C PHE A 180 -8.47 -15.02 14.98
N PRO A 181 -9.64 -14.54 14.53
CA PRO A 181 -10.53 -15.34 13.70
C PRO A 181 -9.86 -15.58 12.34
N ILE A 182 -9.84 -16.84 11.91
CA ILE A 182 -9.33 -17.28 10.63
C ILE A 182 -10.39 -18.13 9.91
N SER A 183 -10.48 -17.98 8.60
CA SER A 183 -11.44 -18.77 7.78
C SER A 183 -10.89 -20.14 7.36
N GLY A 184 -9.62 -20.42 7.63
CA GLY A 184 -8.91 -21.59 7.10
C GLY A 184 -8.36 -21.33 5.68
N TYR A 185 -8.13 -22.43 4.95
CA TYR A 185 -7.63 -22.36 3.57
C TYR A 185 -8.69 -21.91 2.58
#